data_c041c1a67a4138e53a279269e13c3c9f
#
_entry.id   c041c1a67a4138e53a279269e13c3c9f
#
_cell.length_a   1.000
_cell.length_b   1.000
_cell.length_c   1.000
_cell.angle_alpha   90.00
_cell.angle_beta   90.00
_cell.angle_gamma   90.00
#
_symmetry.space_group_name_H-M   'P 1'
#
loop_
_entity.id
_entity.type
_entity.pdbx_description
1 polymer ?
#
loop_
_entity_poly.entity_id
_entity_poly.type
_entity_poly.pdbx_seq_one_letter_code
_entity_poly.pdbx_strand_id
1 'polypeptide(L)'
;MSKWEYPVTSGGHMEKADGIYYQNMTNKEVAERLKTNDVILIPVGSTENHRPSAPYGEDTYLDTRLCEQVAKATGCTVAEPIWYGSHPYHHLGQQGTIMIPEETLADYLCFVFAGFWNAGFRKMIVVNGHGQDYVIPLAIHKFGKKFQVPGIILYTHFWNCAKEQLDTKDAGGPYDTPFVHADEVEQSWSLGLFPEFIKREDEIESKAYPLLPPGHINNSAERGVGPIKWYNAFGSCAMECIVQQCGVIGNAKLADAEKARVGVERTLDYLEKLVNDILEKYPAGELPPIELMTQRDRKEIEEVIKGPNKGGRHIYTLAY
;
A
#
# COMPACT_ATOMS: atom_id res chain seq x y z
N MET A 1 42.78 -4.11 16.95
CA MET A 1 41.56 -3.27 16.98
C MET A 1 40.41 -4.08 16.38
N SER A 2 39.21 -4.00 16.95
CA SER A 2 38.03 -4.64 16.34
C SER A 2 37.78 -4.07 14.95
N LYS A 3 37.40 -4.92 13.99
CA LYS A 3 36.92 -4.50 12.66
C LYS A 3 35.44 -4.04 12.68
N TRP A 4 34.78 -4.19 13.83
CA TRP A 4 33.39 -3.84 14.03
C TRP A 4 33.28 -2.50 14.76
N GLU A 5 32.37 -1.65 14.33
CA GLU A 5 31.94 -0.47 15.06
C GLU A 5 31.00 -0.90 16.20
N TYR A 6 31.28 -0.44 17.41
CA TYR A 6 30.40 -0.67 18.55
C TYR A 6 30.63 0.43 19.59
N PRO A 7 29.58 1.10 20.05
CA PRO A 7 28.22 1.03 19.55
C PRO A 7 28.09 1.57 18.10
N VAL A 8 27.19 1.00 17.33
CA VAL A 8 26.84 1.55 16.00
C VAL A 8 26.02 2.81 16.20
N THR A 9 26.51 3.95 15.71
CA THR A 9 25.94 5.26 16.02
C THR A 9 25.01 5.82 14.94
N SER A 10 25.07 5.28 13.73
CA SER A 10 24.23 5.72 12.59
C SER A 10 24.12 4.64 11.53
N GLY A 11 23.14 4.75 10.65
CA GLY A 11 23.07 4.04 9.40
C GLY A 11 21.80 3.23 9.11
N GLY A 12 21.50 3.13 7.83
CA GLY A 12 20.45 2.32 7.24
C GLY A 12 19.03 2.84 7.45
N HIS A 13 18.08 2.03 7.03
CA HIS A 13 16.64 2.33 7.18
C HIS A 13 16.14 2.34 8.63
N MET A 14 17.02 2.08 9.57
CA MET A 14 16.74 2.19 11.01
C MET A 14 16.82 3.63 11.51
N GLU A 15 17.32 4.57 10.72
CA GLU A 15 17.20 6.00 11.02
C GLU A 15 15.76 6.44 10.87
N LYS A 16 15.24 6.97 11.96
CA LYS A 16 13.78 7.11 12.15
C LYS A 16 13.33 8.51 11.83
N ALA A 17 12.33 8.62 10.95
CA ALA A 17 11.52 9.81 10.94
C ALA A 17 10.79 9.98 12.28
N ASP A 18 10.84 11.18 12.84
CA ASP A 18 10.46 11.55 14.20
C ASP A 18 9.11 11.00 14.67
N GLY A 19 9.14 9.88 15.42
CA GLY A 19 8.02 9.40 16.22
C GLY A 19 6.75 9.01 15.45
N ILE A 20 6.82 8.77 14.12
CA ILE A 20 5.67 8.37 13.32
C ILE A 20 5.54 6.86 13.14
N TYR A 21 6.66 6.12 13.16
CA TYR A 21 6.65 4.68 12.96
C TYR A 21 6.33 3.90 14.23
N TYR A 22 5.36 2.99 14.13
CA TYR A 22 4.95 2.12 15.23
C TYR A 22 6.13 1.32 15.82
N GLN A 23 6.95 0.71 14.95
CA GLN A 23 8.09 -0.13 15.35
C GLN A 23 9.18 0.66 16.09
N ASN A 24 9.13 1.97 15.99
CA ASN A 24 10.09 2.87 16.63
C ASN A 24 9.58 3.46 17.94
N MET A 25 8.31 3.21 18.28
CA MET A 25 7.69 3.67 19.50
C MET A 25 7.84 2.63 20.61
N THR A 26 8.10 3.10 21.81
CA THR A 26 7.95 2.31 23.02
C THR A 26 6.46 2.11 23.32
N ASN A 27 6.12 1.13 24.17
CA ASN A 27 4.74 0.91 24.57
C ASN A 27 4.11 2.13 25.27
N LYS A 28 4.92 2.95 25.93
CA LYS A 28 4.48 4.21 26.56
C LYS A 28 4.12 5.25 25.51
N GLU A 29 4.93 5.40 24.47
CA GLU A 29 4.68 6.32 23.36
C GLU A 29 3.43 5.91 22.58
N VAL A 30 3.25 4.62 22.30
CA VAL A 30 2.03 4.09 21.70
C VAL A 30 0.80 4.40 22.58
N ALA A 31 0.89 4.17 23.89
CA ALA A 31 -0.21 4.47 24.80
C ALA A 31 -0.57 5.96 24.84
N GLU A 32 0.41 6.87 24.75
CA GLU A 32 0.14 8.31 24.64
C GLU A 32 -0.47 8.67 23.27
N ARG A 33 0.05 8.11 22.16
CA ARG A 33 -0.48 8.31 20.82
C ARG A 33 -1.96 7.93 20.72
N LEU A 34 -2.34 6.77 21.24
CA LEU A 34 -3.69 6.25 21.21
C LEU A 34 -4.71 7.10 21.98
N LYS A 35 -4.30 8.02 22.83
CA LYS A 35 -5.21 8.97 23.50
C LYS A 35 -5.74 10.04 22.55
N THR A 36 -4.99 10.36 21.50
CA THR A 36 -5.31 11.46 20.57
C THR A 36 -5.56 10.98 19.15
N ASN A 37 -4.91 9.88 18.75
CA ASN A 37 -5.00 9.37 17.38
C ASN A 37 -4.76 7.84 17.36
N ASP A 38 -5.79 7.07 17.08
CA ASP A 38 -5.75 5.60 16.96
C ASP A 38 -5.82 5.12 15.50
N VAL A 39 -5.50 6.02 14.56
CA VAL A 39 -5.35 5.67 13.14
C VAL A 39 -3.92 5.21 12.88
N ILE A 40 -3.78 4.14 12.10
CA ILE A 40 -2.50 3.66 11.58
C ILE A 40 -2.59 3.48 10.06
N LEU A 41 -1.61 4.04 9.35
CA LEU A 41 -1.39 3.81 7.92
C LEU A 41 -0.50 2.58 7.76
N ILE A 42 -0.85 1.69 6.87
CA ILE A 42 -0.12 0.44 6.60
C ILE A 42 0.31 0.44 5.14
N PRO A 43 1.56 0.86 4.83
CA PRO A 43 2.10 0.79 3.49
C PRO A 43 2.29 -0.68 3.07
N VAL A 44 1.78 -1.05 1.91
CA VAL A 44 1.91 -2.42 1.37
C VAL A 44 2.36 -2.33 -0.08
N GLY A 45 3.64 -2.53 -0.30
CA GLY A 45 4.24 -2.56 -1.63
C GLY A 45 4.64 -3.96 -2.05
N SER A 46 5.70 -4.03 -2.85
CA SER A 46 6.31 -5.28 -3.26
C SER A 46 7.82 -5.16 -3.47
N THR A 47 8.48 -6.30 -3.67
CA THR A 47 9.84 -6.37 -4.22
C THR A 47 9.74 -6.92 -5.62
N GLU A 48 9.75 -6.05 -6.59
CA GLU A 48 9.43 -6.31 -7.99
C GLU A 48 10.49 -5.75 -8.94
N ASN A 49 10.58 -6.33 -10.11
CA ASN A 49 11.43 -5.81 -11.17
C ASN A 49 10.82 -4.56 -11.81
N HIS A 50 11.39 -3.41 -11.50
CA HIS A 50 11.04 -2.11 -12.08
C HIS A 50 12.13 -1.61 -13.01
N ARG A 51 12.59 -2.44 -13.96
CA ARG A 51 13.60 -2.05 -14.94
C ARG A 51 15.03 -1.83 -14.37
N PRO A 52 16.02 -1.54 -15.21
CA PRO A 52 17.37 -1.23 -14.71
C PRO A 52 17.48 0.13 -14.00
N SER A 53 16.52 1.05 -14.21
CA SER A 53 16.60 2.42 -13.72
C SER A 53 15.94 2.68 -12.37
N ALA A 54 15.16 1.74 -11.82
CA ALA A 54 14.50 1.90 -10.53
C ALA A 54 14.80 0.75 -9.57
N PRO A 55 14.68 0.97 -8.26
CA PRO A 55 14.94 -0.06 -7.26
C PRO A 55 13.83 -1.11 -7.25
N TYR A 56 14.15 -2.34 -6.86
CA TYR A 56 13.17 -3.41 -6.67
C TYR A 56 12.07 -3.10 -5.63
N GLY A 57 12.31 -2.17 -4.74
CA GLY A 57 11.35 -1.74 -3.73
C GLY A 57 10.55 -0.51 -4.12
N GLU A 58 10.45 -0.16 -5.40
CA GLU A 58 9.77 1.05 -5.90
C GLU A 58 8.39 1.22 -5.30
N ASP A 59 7.52 0.21 -5.40
CA ASP A 59 6.16 0.22 -4.86
C ASP A 59 6.13 0.57 -3.37
N THR A 60 7.04 -0.03 -2.61
CA THR A 60 7.11 0.16 -1.16
C THR A 60 7.61 1.55 -0.79
N TYR A 61 8.58 2.09 -1.53
CA TYR A 61 9.04 3.47 -1.33
C TYR A 61 7.93 4.48 -1.62
N LEU A 62 7.19 4.26 -2.70
CA LEU A 62 6.08 5.13 -3.11
C LEU A 62 5.04 5.27 -1.99
N ASP A 63 4.51 4.15 -1.52
CA ASP A 63 3.52 4.13 -0.45
C ASP A 63 4.05 4.69 0.86
N THR A 64 5.28 4.33 1.21
CA THR A 64 5.90 4.77 2.45
C THR A 64 6.06 6.28 2.48
N ARG A 65 6.55 6.89 1.40
CA ARG A 65 6.71 8.35 1.31
C ARG A 65 5.38 9.10 1.40
N LEU A 66 4.33 8.57 0.80
CA LEU A 66 2.99 9.13 0.93
C LEU A 66 2.50 9.03 2.39
N CYS A 67 2.59 7.85 3.00
CA CYS A 67 2.16 7.64 4.38
C CYS A 67 2.94 8.50 5.39
N GLU A 68 4.24 8.67 5.20
CA GLU A 68 5.08 9.55 6.06
C GLU A 68 4.61 11.00 6.05
N GLN A 69 4.28 11.54 4.87
CA GLN A 69 3.81 12.92 4.77
C GLN A 69 2.44 13.09 5.43
N VAL A 70 1.52 12.16 5.21
CA VAL A 70 0.20 12.18 5.84
C VAL A 70 0.32 12.05 7.37
N ALA A 71 1.19 11.18 7.86
CA ALA A 71 1.40 11.03 9.30
C ALA A 71 1.98 12.29 9.95
N LYS A 72 2.87 13.00 9.27
CA LYS A 72 3.38 14.31 9.74
C LYS A 72 2.30 15.36 9.80
N ALA A 73 1.36 15.37 8.84
CA ALA A 73 0.28 16.34 8.78
C ALA A 73 -0.82 16.06 9.81
N THR A 74 -1.16 14.78 10.05
CA THR A 74 -2.32 14.37 10.85
C THR A 74 -1.99 13.87 12.26
N GLY A 75 -0.72 13.58 12.52
CA GLY A 75 -0.30 12.94 13.77
C GLY A 75 -0.70 11.46 13.88
N CYS A 76 -1.13 10.80 12.82
CA CYS A 76 -1.36 9.36 12.83
C CYS A 76 -0.05 8.55 12.85
N THR A 77 -0.15 7.24 12.96
CA THR A 77 1.00 6.34 13.01
C THR A 77 1.19 5.65 11.66
N VAL A 78 2.44 5.34 11.31
CA VAL A 78 2.79 4.52 10.14
C VAL A 78 3.30 3.16 10.63
N ALA A 79 2.81 2.08 10.07
CA ALA A 79 3.37 0.75 10.25
C ALA A 79 4.68 0.63 9.46
N GLU A 80 5.59 -0.26 9.89
CA GLU A 80 6.70 -0.66 9.04
C GLU A 80 6.17 -1.24 7.73
N PRO A 81 6.69 -0.83 6.56
CA PRO A 81 6.16 -1.27 5.28
C PRO A 81 6.22 -2.78 5.06
N ILE A 82 5.27 -3.29 4.32
CA ILE A 82 5.29 -4.67 3.82
C ILE A 82 6.04 -4.70 2.49
N TRP A 83 7.23 -5.28 2.50
CA TRP A 83 8.18 -5.26 1.38
C TRP A 83 7.98 -6.39 0.36
N TYR A 84 7.35 -7.50 0.76
CA TYR A 84 7.16 -8.64 -0.10
C TYR A 84 5.67 -8.83 -0.37
N GLY A 85 5.29 -8.66 -1.65
CA GLY A 85 3.92 -8.70 -2.12
C GLY A 85 3.58 -9.99 -2.89
N SER A 86 2.33 -10.09 -3.28
CA SER A 86 1.84 -11.03 -4.28
C SER A 86 1.82 -10.35 -5.64
N HIS A 87 2.01 -11.10 -6.71
CA HIS A 87 2.16 -10.53 -8.04
C HIS A 87 1.16 -11.13 -9.04
N PRO A 88 0.67 -10.34 -10.01
CA PRO A 88 -0.09 -10.87 -11.12
C PRO A 88 0.71 -11.92 -11.91
N TYR A 89 0.00 -12.82 -12.59
CA TYR A 89 0.62 -13.92 -13.33
C TYR A 89 1.71 -13.47 -14.30
N HIS A 90 1.54 -12.34 -14.96
CA HIS A 90 2.48 -11.83 -15.94
C HIS A 90 3.82 -11.34 -15.36
N HIS A 91 3.95 -11.25 -14.04
CA HIS A 91 5.23 -10.98 -13.37
C HIS A 91 6.02 -12.25 -13.06
N LEU A 92 5.44 -13.43 -13.29
CA LEU A 92 6.10 -14.70 -13.06
C LEU A 92 7.37 -14.81 -13.94
N GLY A 93 8.49 -15.10 -13.29
CA GLY A 93 9.78 -15.25 -13.96
C GLY A 93 10.55 -13.95 -14.20
N GLN A 94 10.03 -12.78 -13.86
CA GLN A 94 10.79 -11.54 -13.89
C GLN A 94 11.94 -11.59 -12.88
N GLN A 95 13.15 -11.27 -13.36
CA GLN A 95 14.35 -11.35 -12.54
C GLN A 95 14.28 -10.41 -11.33
N GLY A 96 14.55 -10.95 -10.13
CA GLY A 96 14.60 -10.19 -8.89
C GLY A 96 13.24 -9.95 -8.22
N THR A 97 12.13 -10.26 -8.88
CA THR A 97 10.80 -10.24 -8.30
C THR A 97 10.67 -11.36 -7.26
N ILE A 98 10.20 -11.02 -6.07
CA ILE A 98 9.97 -11.97 -4.96
C ILE A 98 8.46 -12.12 -4.74
N MET A 99 7.92 -13.25 -5.18
CA MET A 99 6.48 -13.52 -5.13
C MET A 99 6.10 -14.26 -3.85
N ILE A 100 5.13 -13.73 -3.13
CA ILE A 100 4.48 -14.40 -2.01
C ILE A 100 3.13 -14.96 -2.51
N PRO A 101 2.82 -16.23 -2.25
CA PRO A 101 1.51 -16.78 -2.61
C PRO A 101 0.36 -15.99 -2.00
N GLU A 102 -0.70 -15.79 -2.75
CA GLU A 102 -1.85 -14.93 -2.42
C GLU A 102 -2.46 -15.28 -1.05
N GLU A 103 -2.68 -16.56 -0.79
CA GLU A 103 -3.25 -17.04 0.47
C GLU A 103 -2.30 -16.76 1.65
N THR A 104 -1.00 -16.92 1.43
CA THR A 104 0.02 -16.66 2.45
C THR A 104 0.06 -15.18 2.80
N LEU A 105 0.06 -14.29 1.80
CA LEU A 105 0.05 -12.85 2.03
C LEU A 105 -1.27 -12.41 2.68
N ALA A 106 -2.40 -12.93 2.23
CA ALA A 106 -3.70 -12.61 2.81
C ALA A 106 -3.80 -13.06 4.30
N ASP A 107 -3.25 -14.22 4.64
CA ASP A 107 -3.18 -14.68 6.03
C ASP A 107 -2.23 -13.82 6.86
N TYR A 108 -1.06 -13.52 6.33
CA TYR A 108 -0.08 -12.64 6.98
C TYR A 108 -0.70 -11.26 7.31
N LEU A 109 -1.29 -10.60 6.32
CA LEU A 109 -1.93 -9.30 6.51
C LEU A 109 -3.11 -9.37 7.50
N CYS A 110 -3.92 -10.42 7.44
CA CYS A 110 -5.02 -10.64 8.41
C CYS A 110 -4.49 -10.66 9.84
N PHE A 111 -3.34 -11.28 10.10
CA PHE A 111 -2.72 -11.30 11.43
C PHE A 111 -1.99 -10.01 11.77
N VAL A 112 -1.45 -9.29 10.81
CA VAL A 112 -0.92 -7.93 11.02
C VAL A 112 -2.05 -7.00 11.50
N PHE A 113 -3.22 -7.03 10.84
CA PHE A 113 -4.38 -6.25 11.27
C PHE A 113 -4.84 -6.65 12.68
N ALA A 114 -4.86 -7.94 12.98
CA ALA A 114 -5.21 -8.42 14.33
C ALA A 114 -4.20 -7.95 15.39
N GLY A 115 -2.91 -7.91 15.05
CA GLY A 115 -1.85 -7.38 15.92
C GLY A 115 -2.04 -5.90 16.22
N PHE A 116 -2.24 -5.07 15.21
CA PHE A 116 -2.50 -3.64 15.39
C PHE A 116 -3.82 -3.38 16.13
N TRP A 117 -4.87 -4.13 15.79
CA TRP A 117 -6.12 -4.05 16.51
C TRP A 117 -5.92 -4.34 18.00
N ASN A 118 -5.18 -5.37 18.34
CA ASN A 118 -4.87 -5.74 19.71
C ASN A 118 -3.97 -4.72 20.43
N ALA A 119 -3.09 -4.04 19.70
CA ALA A 119 -2.26 -2.96 20.22
C ALA A 119 -3.06 -1.67 20.54
N GLY A 120 -4.27 -1.56 20.01
CA GLY A 120 -5.16 -0.41 20.25
C GLY A 120 -5.50 0.41 19.02
N PHE A 121 -4.84 0.18 17.89
CA PHE A 121 -5.17 0.83 16.62
C PHE A 121 -6.44 0.20 16.04
N ARG A 122 -7.54 0.91 16.17
CA ARG A 122 -8.86 0.43 15.73
C ARG A 122 -9.26 0.95 14.35
N LYS A 123 -8.46 1.83 13.78
CA LYS A 123 -8.68 2.49 12.49
C LYS A 123 -7.42 2.32 11.67
N MET A 124 -7.51 1.47 10.64
CA MET A 124 -6.39 1.07 9.81
C MET A 124 -6.67 1.47 8.37
N ILE A 125 -5.70 2.11 7.74
CA ILE A 125 -5.77 2.45 6.31
C ILE A 125 -4.60 1.77 5.64
N VAL A 126 -4.90 0.79 4.80
CA VAL A 126 -3.92 0.11 3.96
C VAL A 126 -3.73 0.93 2.69
N VAL A 127 -2.50 1.39 2.48
CA VAL A 127 -2.10 2.11 1.27
C VAL A 127 -1.22 1.17 0.45
N ASN A 128 -1.64 0.91 -0.78
CA ASN A 128 -1.00 -0.08 -1.66
C ASN A 128 -0.38 0.59 -2.89
N GLY A 129 0.88 0.28 -3.17
CA GLY A 129 1.63 0.77 -4.33
C GLY A 129 1.81 -0.27 -5.43
N HIS A 130 1.29 -1.48 -5.25
CA HIS A 130 1.55 -2.60 -6.15
C HIS A 130 0.27 -3.23 -6.69
N GLY A 131 0.38 -3.84 -7.88
CA GLY A 131 -0.69 -4.53 -8.58
C GLY A 131 -1.19 -5.81 -7.88
N GLN A 132 -1.63 -5.71 -6.63
CA GLN A 132 -2.14 -6.83 -5.81
C GLN A 132 -3.54 -6.57 -5.23
N ASP A 133 -4.38 -5.86 -5.98
CA ASP A 133 -5.72 -5.43 -5.57
C ASP A 133 -6.65 -6.58 -5.17
N TYR A 134 -6.39 -7.79 -5.65
CA TYR A 134 -7.18 -8.99 -5.35
C TYR A 134 -6.81 -9.62 -4.00
N VAL A 135 -5.64 -9.34 -3.43
CA VAL A 135 -5.15 -9.98 -2.20
C VAL A 135 -5.49 -9.17 -0.95
N ILE A 136 -5.30 -7.86 -0.98
CA ILE A 136 -5.50 -7.01 0.20
C ILE A 136 -6.98 -7.00 0.64
N PRO A 137 -7.97 -6.82 -0.25
CA PRO A 137 -9.38 -6.97 0.12
C PRO A 137 -9.70 -8.36 0.68
N LEU A 138 -9.08 -9.43 0.15
CA LEU A 138 -9.24 -10.77 0.71
C LEU A 138 -8.77 -10.83 2.17
N ALA A 139 -7.62 -10.24 2.50
CA ALA A 139 -7.09 -10.18 3.86
C ALA A 139 -8.05 -9.44 4.81
N ILE A 140 -8.60 -8.31 4.37
CA ILE A 140 -9.59 -7.53 5.13
C ILE A 140 -10.86 -8.35 5.39
N HIS A 141 -11.36 -9.03 4.38
CA HIS A 141 -12.53 -9.91 4.53
C HIS A 141 -12.25 -11.12 5.43
N LYS A 142 -11.05 -11.71 5.35
CA LYS A 142 -10.61 -12.78 6.26
C LYS A 142 -10.60 -12.26 7.71
N PHE A 143 -10.03 -11.09 7.95
CA PHE A 143 -10.03 -10.46 9.27
C PHE A 143 -11.47 -10.23 9.79
N GLY A 144 -12.32 -9.59 8.99
CA GLY A 144 -13.68 -9.27 9.37
C GLY A 144 -14.51 -10.52 9.72
N LYS A 145 -14.46 -11.57 8.85
CA LYS A 145 -15.19 -12.82 9.08
C LYS A 145 -14.64 -13.61 10.27
N LYS A 146 -13.31 -13.63 10.43
CA LYS A 146 -12.66 -14.39 11.50
C LYS A 146 -12.91 -13.78 12.86
N PHE A 147 -12.68 -12.50 13.01
CA PHE A 147 -12.66 -11.84 14.32
C PHE A 147 -13.97 -11.14 14.67
N GLN A 148 -14.64 -10.52 13.70
CA GLN A 148 -15.91 -9.82 13.91
C GLN A 148 -15.83 -8.81 15.06
N VAL A 149 -14.79 -8.02 15.11
CA VAL A 149 -14.55 -7.01 16.15
C VAL A 149 -14.83 -5.61 15.61
N PRO A 150 -15.27 -4.66 16.44
CA PRO A 150 -15.45 -3.28 16.03
C PRO A 150 -14.12 -2.65 15.61
N GLY A 151 -14.12 -1.99 14.48
CA GLY A 151 -12.96 -1.32 13.92
C GLY A 151 -13.25 -0.81 12.52
N ILE A 152 -12.33 -0.04 11.97
CA ILE A 152 -12.37 0.44 10.60
C ILE A 152 -11.10 -0.05 9.93
N ILE A 153 -11.22 -0.82 8.84
CA ILE A 153 -10.09 -1.19 7.99
C ILE A 153 -10.47 -0.78 6.58
N LEU A 154 -9.73 0.16 6.04
CA LEU A 154 -9.91 0.69 4.69
C LEU A 154 -8.72 0.31 3.82
N TYR A 155 -8.97 0.19 2.52
CA TYR A 155 -7.97 -0.08 1.51
C TYR A 155 -8.04 0.98 0.42
N THR A 156 -6.89 1.47 0.03
CA THR A 156 -6.74 2.31 -1.15
C THR A 156 -5.38 2.07 -1.81
N HIS A 157 -5.25 2.52 -3.03
CA HIS A 157 -3.99 2.60 -3.75
C HIS A 157 -3.85 3.99 -4.39
N PHE A 158 -2.62 4.42 -4.64
CA PHE A 158 -2.36 5.78 -5.09
C PHE A 158 -3.08 6.12 -6.41
N TRP A 159 -3.20 5.16 -7.32
CA TRP A 159 -3.86 5.36 -8.61
C TRP A 159 -5.39 5.53 -8.54
N ASN A 160 -6.03 5.24 -7.41
CA ASN A 160 -7.44 5.55 -7.21
C ASN A 160 -7.68 6.93 -6.60
N CYS A 161 -6.71 7.44 -5.83
CA CYS A 161 -6.85 8.72 -5.15
C CYS A 161 -6.81 9.91 -6.12
N ALA A 162 -6.09 9.76 -7.24
CA ALA A 162 -5.90 10.82 -8.22
C ALA A 162 -5.99 10.27 -9.67
N LYS A 163 -7.03 9.50 -9.97
CA LYS A 163 -7.16 8.72 -11.20
C LYS A 163 -6.99 9.54 -12.48
N GLU A 164 -7.60 10.71 -12.57
CA GLU A 164 -7.53 11.59 -13.75
C GLU A 164 -6.12 12.16 -13.95
N GLN A 165 -5.29 12.15 -12.90
CA GLN A 165 -3.90 12.61 -12.96
C GLN A 165 -2.93 11.52 -13.40
N LEU A 166 -3.42 10.32 -13.72
CA LEU A 166 -2.65 9.21 -14.27
C LEU A 166 -2.97 8.96 -15.75
N ASP A 167 -3.91 9.72 -16.30
CA ASP A 167 -4.35 9.55 -17.68
C ASP A 167 -3.38 10.23 -18.67
N THR A 168 -3.48 9.83 -19.94
CA THR A 168 -2.73 10.45 -21.03
C THR A 168 -3.25 11.85 -21.35
N LYS A 169 -2.46 12.65 -22.05
CA LYS A 169 -2.85 13.99 -22.55
C LYS A 169 -4.11 13.96 -23.39
N ASP A 170 -4.30 12.93 -24.20
CA ASP A 170 -5.50 12.76 -25.03
C ASP A 170 -6.76 12.51 -24.17
N ALA A 171 -6.59 11.97 -22.97
CA ALA A 171 -7.64 11.77 -21.99
C ALA A 171 -7.76 12.91 -20.94
N GLY A 172 -6.93 13.96 -21.10
CA GLY A 172 -6.94 15.13 -20.22
C GLY A 172 -5.95 15.07 -19.06
N GLY A 173 -5.10 14.05 -19.00
CA GLY A 173 -4.05 13.91 -17.98
C GLY A 173 -2.72 14.53 -18.41
N PRO A 174 -1.65 14.36 -17.61
CA PRO A 174 -0.36 14.98 -17.87
C PRO A 174 0.61 14.12 -18.71
N TYR A 175 0.31 12.84 -18.96
CA TYR A 175 1.26 11.87 -19.52
C TYR A 175 1.16 11.70 -21.03
N ASP A 176 2.24 11.28 -21.64
CA ASP A 176 2.30 10.98 -23.08
C ASP A 176 1.94 9.52 -23.37
N THR A 177 2.13 8.63 -22.38
CA THR A 177 1.87 7.19 -22.48
C THR A 177 0.94 6.69 -21.38
N PRO A 178 0.19 5.60 -21.61
CA PRO A 178 -0.69 5.01 -20.59
C PRO A 178 0.08 4.48 -19.39
N PHE A 179 -0.54 4.53 -18.22
CA PHE A 179 -0.05 3.90 -17.02
C PHE A 179 -0.22 2.36 -17.08
N VAL A 180 0.87 1.63 -16.94
CA VAL A 180 0.90 0.17 -16.91
C VAL A 180 1.82 -0.35 -15.81
N HIS A 181 3.14 -0.38 -16.05
CA HIS A 181 4.14 -0.88 -15.11
C HIS A 181 5.52 -0.30 -15.42
N ALA A 182 6.16 0.25 -14.42
CA ALA A 182 7.51 0.80 -14.51
C ALA A 182 7.67 1.78 -15.70
N ASP A 183 6.62 2.48 -16.04
CA ASP A 183 6.47 3.33 -17.21
C ASP A 183 6.73 4.81 -16.92
N GLU A 184 6.24 5.67 -17.78
CA GLU A 184 6.31 7.13 -17.62
C GLU A 184 5.66 7.60 -16.34
N VAL A 185 4.51 7.02 -15.96
CA VAL A 185 3.71 7.44 -14.81
C VAL A 185 4.42 7.07 -13.51
N GLU A 186 4.71 5.80 -13.31
CA GLU A 186 5.40 5.34 -12.09
C GLU A 186 6.75 5.99 -11.91
N GLN A 187 7.55 6.07 -12.98
CA GLN A 187 8.83 6.75 -12.92
C GLN A 187 8.71 8.23 -12.57
N SER A 188 7.66 8.92 -13.04
CA SER A 188 7.42 10.32 -12.67
C SER A 188 7.10 10.47 -11.18
N TRP A 189 6.29 9.57 -10.63
CA TRP A 189 5.99 9.53 -9.19
C TRP A 189 7.23 9.21 -8.37
N SER A 190 8.03 8.23 -8.82
CA SER A 190 9.30 7.87 -8.18
C SER A 190 10.28 9.03 -8.15
N LEU A 191 10.42 9.77 -9.25
CA LEU A 191 11.24 10.98 -9.32
C LEU A 191 10.73 12.10 -8.39
N GLY A 192 9.44 12.15 -8.12
CA GLY A 192 8.85 13.11 -7.18
C GLY A 192 9.02 12.73 -5.72
N LEU A 193 9.07 11.43 -5.39
CA LEU A 193 9.00 10.93 -4.02
C LEU A 193 10.33 10.38 -3.47
N PHE A 194 11.17 9.78 -4.33
CA PHE A 194 12.46 9.17 -3.94
C PHE A 194 13.48 9.21 -5.08
N PRO A 195 13.82 10.39 -5.62
CA PRO A 195 14.71 10.54 -6.77
C PRO A 195 16.11 9.97 -6.52
N GLU A 196 16.53 9.86 -5.25
CA GLU A 196 17.85 9.36 -4.84
C GLU A 196 18.11 7.91 -5.24
N PHE A 197 17.06 7.12 -5.50
CA PHE A 197 17.17 5.72 -5.92
C PHE A 197 17.05 5.51 -7.42
N ILE A 198 16.75 6.55 -8.19
CA ILE A 198 16.49 6.47 -9.63
C ILE A 198 17.75 6.69 -10.44
N LYS A 199 17.99 5.83 -11.45
CA LYS A 199 19.11 5.89 -12.38
C LYS A 199 18.59 6.26 -13.78
N ARG A 200 18.44 7.55 -14.03
CA ARG A 200 17.82 8.04 -15.27
C ARG A 200 18.59 7.62 -16.54
N GLU A 201 19.90 7.46 -16.43
CA GLU A 201 20.78 7.01 -17.52
C GLU A 201 20.46 5.59 -18.02
N ASP A 202 19.79 4.78 -17.17
CA ASP A 202 19.43 3.40 -17.48
C ASP A 202 17.95 3.25 -17.90
N GLU A 203 17.20 4.36 -18.06
CA GLU A 203 15.81 4.33 -18.49
C GLU A 203 15.62 3.72 -19.87
N ILE A 204 14.65 2.81 -19.98
CA ILE A 204 14.32 2.10 -21.21
C ILE A 204 12.88 2.29 -21.61
N GLU A 205 12.56 1.91 -22.83
CA GLU A 205 11.20 1.77 -23.35
C GLU A 205 10.94 0.30 -23.70
N SER A 206 9.76 -0.17 -23.39
CA SER A 206 9.24 -1.47 -23.79
C SER A 206 7.77 -1.36 -24.17
N LYS A 207 7.26 -2.33 -24.92
CA LYS A 207 5.87 -2.36 -25.38
C LYS A 207 5.14 -3.59 -24.82
N ALA A 208 3.91 -3.37 -24.36
CA ALA A 208 3.00 -4.47 -24.15
C ALA A 208 2.54 -5.04 -25.50
N TYR A 209 2.27 -6.33 -25.50
CA TYR A 209 1.68 -7.03 -26.64
C TYR A 209 0.27 -7.47 -26.24
N PRO A 210 -0.77 -6.72 -26.60
CA PRO A 210 -2.12 -7.05 -26.19
C PRO A 210 -2.57 -8.37 -26.81
N LEU A 211 -3.21 -9.21 -26.00
CA LEU A 211 -3.73 -10.51 -26.42
C LEU A 211 -4.87 -10.36 -27.44
N LEU A 212 -5.68 -9.33 -27.26
CA LEU A 212 -6.86 -9.06 -28.05
C LEU A 212 -6.76 -7.72 -28.78
N PRO A 213 -7.50 -7.51 -29.89
CA PRO A 213 -7.59 -6.21 -30.53
C PRO A 213 -8.09 -5.13 -29.55
N PRO A 214 -7.81 -3.83 -29.83
CA PRO A 214 -8.32 -2.74 -29.00
C PRO A 214 -9.84 -2.82 -28.79
N GLY A 215 -10.30 -2.48 -27.59
CA GLY A 215 -11.72 -2.49 -27.24
C GLY A 215 -12.18 -3.70 -26.44
N HIS A 216 -11.30 -4.62 -26.13
CA HIS A 216 -11.58 -5.77 -25.29
C HIS A 216 -10.81 -5.71 -23.96
N ILE A 217 -11.28 -6.50 -22.99
CA ILE A 217 -10.49 -6.79 -21.80
C ILE A 217 -9.23 -7.55 -22.23
N ASN A 218 -8.09 -6.99 -21.96
CA ASN A 218 -6.81 -7.67 -22.14
C ASN A 218 -5.91 -7.37 -20.95
N ASN A 219 -4.82 -8.07 -20.78
CA ASN A 219 -3.96 -7.88 -19.63
C ASN A 219 -2.70 -7.07 -19.93
N SER A 220 -2.64 -6.38 -21.05
CA SER A 220 -1.62 -5.34 -21.26
C SER A 220 -1.86 -4.10 -20.39
N ALA A 221 -2.87 -4.13 -19.55
CA ALA A 221 -3.24 -3.09 -18.61
C ALA A 221 -3.55 -1.71 -19.25
N GLU A 222 -3.82 -1.67 -20.52
CA GLU A 222 -4.22 -0.45 -21.22
C GLU A 222 -5.52 0.11 -20.64
N ARG A 223 -5.39 1.22 -19.91
CA ARG A 223 -6.53 1.90 -19.30
C ARG A 223 -7.29 2.67 -20.37
N GLY A 224 -8.62 2.48 -20.38
CA GLY A 224 -9.51 3.31 -21.16
C GLY A 224 -9.55 3.05 -22.66
N VAL A 225 -8.94 1.98 -23.15
CA VAL A 225 -8.99 1.61 -24.57
C VAL A 225 -10.30 0.87 -24.86
N GLY A 226 -11.07 1.38 -25.83
CA GLY A 226 -12.32 0.78 -26.27
C GLY A 226 -13.53 1.03 -25.36
N PRO A 227 -14.63 0.25 -25.53
CA PRO A 227 -15.87 0.46 -24.80
C PRO A 227 -15.79 0.13 -23.30
N ILE A 228 -14.83 -0.65 -22.89
CA ILE A 228 -14.59 -0.99 -21.47
C ILE A 228 -13.59 0.00 -20.89
N LYS A 229 -14.12 0.96 -20.11
CA LYS A 229 -13.33 2.07 -19.55
C LYS A 229 -12.79 1.83 -18.14
N TRP A 230 -12.78 0.61 -17.67
CA TRP A 230 -12.21 0.29 -16.36
C TRP A 230 -11.04 -0.67 -16.48
N TYR A 231 -10.14 -0.52 -15.55
CA TYR A 231 -8.97 -1.36 -15.45
C TYR A 231 -9.35 -2.73 -14.90
N ASN A 232 -9.05 -3.78 -15.64
CA ASN A 232 -9.33 -5.15 -15.23
C ASN A 232 -8.19 -6.12 -15.60
N ALA A 233 -6.94 -5.63 -15.56
CA ALA A 233 -5.77 -6.45 -15.87
C ALA A 233 -5.63 -7.68 -14.96
N PHE A 234 -6.06 -7.57 -13.71
CA PHE A 234 -5.98 -8.65 -12.73
C PHE A 234 -7.07 -9.73 -12.90
N GLY A 235 -8.01 -9.52 -13.79
CA GLY A 235 -9.05 -10.49 -14.12
C GLY A 235 -8.69 -11.43 -15.28
N SER A 236 -7.47 -11.35 -15.80
CA SER A 236 -7.02 -12.17 -16.92
C SER A 236 -5.64 -12.75 -16.70
N CYS A 237 -5.34 -13.84 -17.41
CA CYS A 237 -4.06 -14.52 -17.40
C CYS A 237 -3.63 -14.72 -18.85
N ALA A 238 -2.65 -13.93 -19.33
CA ALA A 238 -2.15 -14.02 -20.68
C ALA A 238 -0.63 -14.16 -20.71
N MET A 239 -0.15 -15.04 -21.55
CA MET A 239 1.25 -15.45 -21.63
C MET A 239 2.16 -14.38 -22.23
N GLU A 240 1.63 -13.48 -23.04
CA GLU A 240 2.43 -12.44 -23.71
C GLU A 240 3.11 -11.48 -22.72
N CYS A 241 2.53 -11.26 -21.56
CA CYS A 241 3.12 -10.41 -20.55
C CYS A 241 4.36 -11.02 -19.88
N ILE A 242 4.53 -12.34 -19.92
CA ILE A 242 5.69 -13.04 -19.34
C ILE A 242 6.96 -12.72 -20.10
N VAL A 243 6.88 -12.44 -21.40
CA VAL A 243 8.05 -12.15 -22.23
C VAL A 243 8.67 -10.78 -21.95
N GLN A 244 7.99 -9.94 -21.18
CA GLN A 244 8.49 -8.62 -20.76
C GLN A 244 9.52 -8.75 -19.61
N GLN A 245 10.60 -9.46 -19.87
CA GLN A 245 11.65 -9.77 -18.88
C GLN A 245 12.43 -8.54 -18.37
N CYS A 246 12.33 -7.41 -19.08
CA CYS A 246 13.02 -6.19 -18.70
C CYS A 246 12.36 -5.44 -17.53
N GLY A 247 11.16 -5.86 -17.08
CA GLY A 247 10.44 -5.21 -15.99
C GLY A 247 9.88 -3.82 -16.36
N VAL A 248 9.59 -3.56 -17.63
CA VAL A 248 8.98 -2.31 -18.13
C VAL A 248 7.85 -2.64 -19.09
N ILE A 249 6.71 -1.98 -18.92
CA ILE A 249 5.63 -1.96 -19.91
C ILE A 249 5.23 -0.49 -20.11
N GLY A 250 5.92 0.20 -21.01
CA GLY A 250 5.75 1.62 -21.28
C GLY A 250 7.06 2.34 -21.59
N ASN A 251 7.09 3.66 -21.40
CA ASN A 251 8.25 4.48 -21.74
C ASN A 251 8.72 5.35 -20.56
N ALA A 252 9.62 4.82 -19.73
CA ALA A 252 10.20 5.52 -18.60
C ALA A 252 11.01 6.78 -18.99
N LYS A 253 11.54 6.86 -20.23
CA LYS A 253 12.36 7.99 -20.71
C LYS A 253 11.57 9.31 -20.77
N LEU A 254 10.24 9.24 -20.80
CA LEU A 254 9.36 10.40 -20.83
C LEU A 254 9.01 10.92 -19.42
N ALA A 255 9.49 10.25 -18.38
CA ALA A 255 9.17 10.59 -17.01
C ALA A 255 9.71 11.96 -16.59
N ASP A 256 8.87 12.68 -15.84
CA ASP A 256 9.18 13.97 -15.25
C ASP A 256 8.43 14.12 -13.92
N ALA A 257 9.15 14.48 -12.85
CA ALA A 257 8.56 14.70 -11.52
C ALA A 257 7.42 15.74 -11.54
N GLU A 258 7.51 16.75 -12.40
CA GLU A 258 6.45 17.77 -12.50
C GLU A 258 5.13 17.20 -13.06
N LYS A 259 5.17 16.18 -13.90
CA LYS A 259 3.96 15.49 -14.37
C LYS A 259 3.21 14.80 -13.22
N ALA A 260 3.92 14.29 -12.22
CA ALA A 260 3.33 13.61 -11.06
C ALA A 260 2.84 14.58 -9.98
N ARG A 261 3.32 15.82 -9.93
CA ARG A 261 3.09 16.77 -8.82
C ARG A 261 1.63 16.85 -8.39
N VAL A 262 0.73 17.16 -9.31
CA VAL A 262 -0.69 17.32 -9.00
C VAL A 262 -1.33 16.02 -8.52
N GLY A 263 -0.91 14.88 -9.09
CA GLY A 263 -1.38 13.56 -8.67
C GLY A 263 -0.94 13.22 -7.24
N VAL A 264 0.32 13.48 -6.91
CA VAL A 264 0.88 13.29 -5.57
C VAL A 264 0.17 14.18 -4.55
N GLU A 265 0.04 15.49 -4.84
CA GLU A 265 -0.64 16.44 -3.96
C GLU A 265 -2.10 16.04 -3.69
N ARG A 266 -2.86 15.66 -4.71
CA ARG A 266 -4.25 15.18 -4.55
C ARG A 266 -4.36 13.91 -3.74
N THR A 267 -3.41 13.00 -3.90
CA THR A 267 -3.36 11.76 -3.11
C THR A 267 -3.09 12.07 -1.64
N LEU A 268 -2.16 12.95 -1.36
CA LEU A 268 -1.87 13.42 0.00
C LEU A 268 -3.07 14.12 0.64
N ASP A 269 -3.70 15.06 -0.08
CA ASP A 269 -4.90 15.77 0.37
C ASP A 269 -6.06 14.81 0.69
N TYR A 270 -6.26 13.81 -0.17
CA TYR A 270 -7.28 12.78 0.06
C TYR A 270 -7.00 11.94 1.31
N LEU A 271 -5.76 11.47 1.47
CA LEU A 271 -5.39 10.64 2.62
C LEU A 271 -5.43 11.44 3.93
N GLU A 272 -4.97 12.69 3.92
CA GLU A 272 -5.10 13.61 5.06
C GLU A 272 -6.56 13.80 5.45
N LYS A 273 -7.39 14.14 4.45
CA LYS A 273 -8.83 14.28 4.66
C LYS A 273 -9.46 13.00 5.22
N LEU A 274 -9.10 11.84 4.69
CA LEU A 274 -9.62 10.55 5.14
C LEU A 274 -9.30 10.30 6.63
N VAL A 275 -8.07 10.54 7.06
CA VAL A 275 -7.67 10.42 8.47
C VAL A 275 -8.47 11.36 9.35
N ASN A 276 -8.61 12.62 8.94
CA ASN A 276 -9.33 13.65 9.70
C ASN A 276 -10.83 13.33 9.79
N ASP A 277 -11.48 12.95 8.69
CA ASP A 277 -12.91 12.57 8.66
C ASP A 277 -13.20 11.34 9.55
N ILE A 278 -12.27 10.37 9.59
CA ILE A 278 -12.38 9.20 10.47
C ILE A 278 -12.34 9.64 11.94
N LEU A 279 -11.41 10.50 12.30
CA LEU A 279 -11.26 10.97 13.68
C LEU A 279 -12.36 11.95 14.10
N GLU A 280 -12.90 12.73 13.18
CA GLU A 280 -14.07 13.57 13.41
C GLU A 280 -15.31 12.71 13.70
N LYS A 281 -15.53 11.66 12.91
CA LYS A 281 -16.67 10.75 13.06
C LYS A 281 -16.53 9.81 14.24
N TYR A 282 -15.34 9.32 14.49
CA TYR A 282 -14.99 8.41 15.57
C TYR A 282 -13.70 8.89 16.23
N PRO A 283 -13.75 9.78 17.21
CA PRO A 283 -12.58 10.23 17.97
C PRO A 283 -11.74 9.07 18.51
N ALA A 284 -10.50 9.36 18.91
CA ALA A 284 -9.60 8.34 19.43
C ALA A 284 -10.24 7.54 20.57
N GLY A 285 -10.21 6.22 20.45
CA GLY A 285 -10.87 5.30 21.38
C GLY A 285 -12.37 5.05 21.13
N GLU A 286 -13.02 5.81 20.28
CA GLU A 286 -14.41 5.56 19.87
C GLU A 286 -14.47 4.61 18.67
N LEU A 287 -15.50 3.76 18.66
CA LEU A 287 -15.68 2.70 17.65
C LEU A 287 -17.10 2.74 17.09
N PRO A 288 -17.31 2.21 15.89
CA PRO A 288 -18.64 1.89 15.41
C PRO A 288 -19.39 0.99 16.42
N PRO A 289 -20.73 1.08 16.51
CA PRO A 289 -21.52 0.26 17.43
C PRO A 289 -21.24 -1.24 17.24
N ILE A 290 -21.07 -1.97 18.32
CA ILE A 290 -20.79 -3.42 18.32
C ILE A 290 -21.86 -4.18 17.53
N GLU A 291 -23.12 -3.80 17.68
CA GLU A 291 -24.26 -4.42 17.03
C GLU A 291 -24.23 -4.38 15.51
N LEU A 292 -23.47 -3.43 14.94
CA LEU A 292 -23.27 -3.31 13.49
C LEU A 292 -22.07 -4.11 12.98
N MET A 293 -21.18 -4.55 13.89
CA MET A 293 -19.87 -5.09 13.53
C MET A 293 -19.69 -6.59 13.81
N THR A 294 -20.59 -7.21 14.58
CA THR A 294 -20.42 -8.60 15.01
C THR A 294 -21.73 -9.36 15.18
N GLN A 295 -21.67 -10.67 14.92
CA GLN A 295 -22.69 -11.66 15.30
C GLN A 295 -22.29 -12.42 16.59
N ARG A 296 -21.16 -12.08 17.19
CA ARG A 296 -20.66 -12.72 18.41
C ARG A 296 -21.39 -12.22 19.65
N ASP A 297 -21.26 -12.97 20.74
CA ASP A 297 -21.74 -12.54 22.06
C ASP A 297 -21.07 -11.21 22.45
N ARG A 298 -21.88 -10.28 22.90
CA ARG A 298 -21.45 -8.94 23.28
C ARG A 298 -20.36 -8.95 24.36
N LYS A 299 -20.50 -9.83 25.37
CA LYS A 299 -19.52 -9.93 26.46
C LYS A 299 -18.17 -10.42 25.95
N GLU A 300 -18.17 -11.36 24.99
CA GLU A 300 -16.93 -11.84 24.36
C GLU A 300 -16.20 -10.69 23.63
N ILE A 301 -16.94 -9.85 22.94
CA ILE A 301 -16.36 -8.68 22.24
C ILE A 301 -15.86 -7.63 23.24
N GLU A 302 -16.61 -7.33 24.28
CA GLU A 302 -16.20 -6.40 25.34
C GLU A 302 -14.89 -6.85 26.03
N GLU A 303 -14.74 -8.16 26.27
CA GLU A 303 -13.52 -8.75 26.84
C GLU A 303 -12.29 -8.55 25.93
N VAL A 304 -12.42 -8.73 24.63
CA VAL A 304 -11.29 -8.51 23.70
C VAL A 304 -11.03 -7.02 23.47
N ILE A 305 -12.04 -6.16 23.48
CA ILE A 305 -11.86 -4.70 23.43
C ILE A 305 -11.07 -4.22 24.64
N LYS A 306 -11.38 -4.74 25.82
CA LYS A 306 -10.65 -4.46 27.05
C LYS A 306 -9.19 -4.87 26.96
N GLY A 307 -8.92 -6.01 26.31
CA GLY A 307 -7.59 -6.53 26.04
C GLY A 307 -6.87 -7.12 27.25
N PRO A 308 -5.84 -7.95 27.04
CA PRO A 308 -5.19 -8.72 28.10
C PRO A 308 -4.52 -7.84 29.16
N ASN A 309 -3.96 -6.70 28.78
CA ASN A 309 -3.26 -5.79 29.68
C ASN A 309 -4.21 -5.08 30.68
N LYS A 310 -5.51 -5.13 30.44
CA LYS A 310 -6.57 -4.59 31.30
C LYS A 310 -7.44 -5.68 31.91
N GLY A 311 -6.95 -6.94 31.89
CA GLY A 311 -7.66 -8.10 32.43
C GLY A 311 -8.78 -8.63 31.53
N GLY A 312 -8.76 -8.31 30.24
CA GLY A 312 -9.60 -8.91 29.22
C GLY A 312 -8.88 -10.02 28.46
N ARG A 313 -9.29 -10.27 27.21
CA ARG A 313 -8.77 -11.36 26.36
C ARG A 313 -8.05 -10.80 25.13
N HIS A 314 -7.11 -11.56 24.61
CA HIS A 314 -6.47 -11.28 23.33
C HIS A 314 -7.41 -11.65 22.16
N ILE A 315 -7.37 -10.89 21.05
CA ILE A 315 -8.20 -11.15 19.87
C ILE A 315 -8.05 -12.60 19.34
N TYR A 316 -6.86 -13.18 19.44
CA TYR A 316 -6.58 -14.56 18.99
C TYR A 316 -7.30 -15.66 19.83
N THR A 317 -7.91 -15.28 20.96
CA THR A 317 -8.72 -16.23 21.75
C THR A 317 -10.13 -16.39 21.20
N LEU A 318 -10.53 -15.58 20.22
CA LEU A 318 -11.81 -15.73 19.53
C LEU A 318 -11.77 -16.99 18.66
N ALA A 319 -12.77 -17.85 18.85
CA ALA A 319 -12.95 -18.98 17.96
C ALA A 319 -13.28 -18.54 16.54
N TYR A 320 -12.91 -19.35 15.55
CA TYR A 320 -13.25 -19.11 14.14
C TYR A 320 -14.73 -19.34 13.90
#